data_3229f34abc6e1947de2974483fddd8cb
#
_entry.id   3229f34abc6e1947de2974483fddd8cb
#
_cell.length_a   1.000
_cell.length_b   1.000
_cell.length_c   1.000
_cell.angle_alpha   90.00
_cell.angle_beta   90.00
_cell.angle_gamma   90.00
#
_symmetry.space_group_name_H-M   'P 1'
#
loop_
_entity.id
_entity.type
_entity.pdbx_description
1 polymer ?
#
loop_
_entity_poly.entity_id
_entity_poly.type
_entity_poly.pdbx_seq_one_letter_code
_entity_poly.pdbx_strand_id
1 'polypeptide(L)'
;MQAITAVFGYSACSFLIDRFGRRPVLFLYYFIGAFCHLWFALASGVWLYFAAAAVGWVNPGVYGATGIYVSELHPTHLRATAVGWFFGIGRIGSFLAPTVVGLMLAYGAGTYVLHTFALAYLIASFALLAVGIETKGRVLEEITQAKFA
;
A
#
# COMPACT_ATOMS: atom_id res chain seq x y z
N MET A 1 4.38 18.88 -6.01
CA MET A 1 3.95 17.89 -7.01
C MET A 1 3.30 16.67 -6.37
N GLN A 2 3.94 15.99 -5.43
CA GLN A 2 3.38 14.77 -4.81
C GLN A 2 1.99 14.97 -4.17
N ALA A 3 1.70 16.12 -3.54
CA ALA A 3 0.40 16.38 -2.93
C ALA A 3 -0.75 16.44 -3.96
N ILE A 4 -0.49 16.96 -5.15
CA ILE A 4 -1.49 17.03 -6.23
C ILE A 4 -1.74 15.61 -6.77
N THR A 5 -0.69 14.86 -7.06
CA THR A 5 -0.81 13.47 -7.54
C THR A 5 -1.45 12.55 -6.51
N ALA A 6 -1.27 12.83 -5.21
CA ALA A 6 -1.91 12.09 -4.12
C ALA A 6 -3.45 12.16 -4.17
N VAL A 7 -4.01 13.35 -4.43
CA VAL A 7 -5.47 13.54 -4.54
C VAL A 7 -6.04 12.68 -5.68
N PHE A 8 -5.39 12.70 -6.83
CA PHE A 8 -5.78 11.87 -7.96
C PHE A 8 -5.59 10.37 -7.67
N GLY A 9 -4.52 10.01 -6.97
CA GLY A 9 -4.26 8.63 -6.56
C GLY A 9 -5.34 8.06 -5.63
N TYR A 10 -5.75 8.82 -4.62
CA TYR A 10 -6.86 8.45 -3.74
C TYR A 10 -8.19 8.32 -4.51
N SER A 11 -8.53 9.32 -5.33
CA SER A 11 -9.79 9.33 -6.07
C SER A 11 -9.88 8.16 -7.06
N ALA A 12 -8.80 7.91 -7.80
CA ALA A 12 -8.73 6.81 -8.75
C ALA A 12 -8.83 5.45 -8.04
N CYS A 13 -8.09 5.27 -6.94
CA CYS A 13 -8.12 4.04 -6.17
C CYS A 13 -9.51 3.77 -5.58
N SER A 14 -10.16 4.77 -5.00
CA SER A 14 -11.52 4.67 -4.46
C SER A 14 -12.52 4.25 -5.54
N PHE A 15 -12.49 4.90 -6.69
CA PHE A 15 -13.37 4.55 -7.81
C PHE A 15 -13.14 3.12 -8.33
N LEU A 16 -11.88 2.71 -8.47
CA LEU A 16 -11.56 1.36 -8.94
C LEU A 16 -11.98 0.28 -7.94
N ILE A 17 -11.79 0.52 -6.65
CA ILE A 17 -12.16 -0.43 -5.59
C ILE A 17 -13.66 -0.72 -5.61
N ASP A 18 -14.48 0.31 -5.77
CA ASP A 18 -15.94 0.14 -5.82
C ASP A 18 -16.39 -0.59 -7.09
N ARG A 19 -15.68 -0.40 -8.21
CA ARG A 19 -16.02 -1.01 -9.48
C ARG A 19 -15.52 -2.45 -9.64
N PHE A 20 -14.27 -2.72 -9.29
CA PHE A 20 -13.59 -3.99 -9.57
C PHE A 20 -13.40 -4.89 -8.34
N GLY A 21 -13.60 -4.36 -7.14
CA GLY A 21 -13.39 -5.07 -5.88
C GLY A 21 -12.08 -4.69 -5.19
N ARG A 22 -11.99 -5.08 -3.92
CA ARG A 22 -10.88 -4.64 -3.05
C ARG A 22 -9.59 -5.38 -3.36
N ARG A 23 -9.67 -6.71 -3.43
CA ARG A 23 -8.51 -7.57 -3.63
C ARG A 23 -7.77 -7.32 -4.94
N PRO A 24 -8.42 -7.32 -6.14
CA PRO A 24 -7.73 -7.12 -7.41
C PRO A 24 -7.14 -5.71 -7.55
N VAL A 25 -7.85 -4.70 -7.05
CA VAL A 25 -7.36 -3.31 -7.14
C VAL A 25 -6.17 -3.08 -6.22
N LEU A 26 -6.21 -3.57 -4.98
CA LEU A 26 -5.06 -3.50 -4.07
C LEU A 26 -3.86 -4.25 -4.63
N PHE A 27 -4.06 -5.47 -5.17
CA PHE A 27 -3.00 -6.20 -5.85
C PHE A 27 -2.35 -5.37 -6.95
N LEU A 28 -3.18 -4.80 -7.84
CA LEU A 28 -2.70 -4.01 -8.97
C LEU A 28 -1.93 -2.76 -8.50
N TYR A 29 -2.44 -2.06 -7.50
CA TYR A 29 -1.78 -0.87 -6.96
C TYR A 29 -0.45 -1.19 -6.28
N TYR A 30 -0.36 -2.27 -5.49
CA TYR A 30 0.90 -2.72 -4.92
C TYR A 30 1.88 -3.17 -6.01
N PHE A 31 1.40 -3.89 -7.01
CA PHE A 31 2.24 -4.36 -8.12
C PHE A 31 2.80 -3.19 -8.94
N ILE A 32 1.94 -2.27 -9.38
CA ILE A 32 2.37 -1.04 -10.09
C ILE A 32 3.28 -0.20 -9.19
N GLY A 33 2.98 -0.12 -7.89
CA GLY A 33 3.79 0.60 -6.92
C GLY A 33 5.23 0.11 -6.85
N ALA A 34 5.45 -1.20 -6.91
CA ALA A 34 6.78 -1.76 -6.96
C ALA A 34 7.57 -1.26 -8.19
N PHE A 35 6.95 -1.25 -9.36
CA PHE A 35 7.59 -0.73 -10.58
C PHE A 35 7.82 0.78 -10.52
N CYS A 36 6.90 1.55 -9.92
CA CYS A 36 7.09 2.98 -9.71
C CYS A 36 8.30 3.27 -8.82
N HIS A 37 8.50 2.49 -7.75
CA HIS A 37 9.68 2.63 -6.88
C HIS A 37 10.98 2.23 -7.60
N LEU A 38 10.97 1.16 -8.40
CA LEU A 38 12.12 0.79 -9.23
C LEU A 38 12.43 1.87 -10.27
N TRP A 39 11.41 2.38 -10.93
CA TRP A 39 11.59 3.49 -11.88
C TRP A 39 12.19 4.70 -11.18
N PHE A 40 11.69 5.06 -10.00
CA PHE A 40 12.23 6.18 -9.22
C PHE A 40 13.70 5.94 -8.81
N ALA A 41 14.08 4.69 -8.52
CA ALA A 41 15.47 4.33 -8.21
C ALA A 41 16.44 4.51 -9.40
N LEU A 42 15.95 4.29 -10.61
CA LEU A 42 16.76 4.31 -11.83
C LEU A 42 16.66 5.65 -12.60
N ALA A 43 15.67 6.47 -12.28
CA ALA A 43 15.39 7.71 -12.98
C ALA A 43 16.44 8.79 -12.69
N SER A 44 16.78 9.57 -13.71
CA SER A 44 17.69 10.72 -13.61
C SER A 44 17.15 11.91 -14.41
N GLY A 45 17.62 13.11 -14.08
CA GLY A 45 17.23 14.33 -14.77
C GLY A 45 15.71 14.59 -14.69
N VAL A 46 15.08 14.89 -15.80
CA VAL A 46 13.63 15.20 -15.88
C VAL A 46 12.75 14.00 -15.52
N TRP A 47 13.19 12.77 -15.83
CA TRP A 47 12.45 11.54 -15.53
C TRP A 47 12.26 11.30 -14.04
N LEU A 48 13.15 11.84 -13.20
CA LEU A 48 13.03 11.78 -11.75
C LEU A 48 11.73 12.44 -11.25
N TYR A 49 11.32 13.56 -11.85
CA TYR A 49 10.07 14.23 -11.46
C TYR A 49 8.84 13.42 -11.84
N PHE A 50 8.83 12.77 -12.99
CA PHE A 50 7.72 11.89 -13.40
C PHE A 50 7.65 10.64 -12.54
N ALA A 51 8.77 10.03 -12.22
CA ALA A 51 8.83 8.87 -11.33
C ALA A 51 8.38 9.24 -9.90
N ALA A 52 8.82 10.38 -9.38
CA ALA A 52 8.35 10.90 -8.09
C ALA A 52 6.84 11.17 -8.07
N ALA A 53 6.30 11.68 -9.17
CA ALA A 53 4.85 11.89 -9.32
C ALA A 53 4.09 10.56 -9.34
N ALA A 54 4.61 9.54 -10.03
CA ALA A 54 4.03 8.19 -10.08
C ALA A 54 4.00 7.52 -8.69
N VAL A 55 5.09 7.61 -7.93
CA VAL A 55 5.15 7.15 -6.54
C VAL A 55 4.15 7.92 -5.66
N GLY A 56 4.09 9.26 -5.84
CA GLY A 56 3.13 10.11 -5.14
C GLY A 56 1.67 9.83 -5.47
N TRP A 57 1.39 9.24 -6.63
CA TRP A 57 0.05 8.79 -7.02
C TRP A 57 -0.32 7.44 -6.40
N VAL A 58 0.60 6.47 -6.40
CA VAL A 58 0.34 5.11 -5.93
C VAL A 58 0.26 5.02 -4.40
N ASN A 59 1.23 5.60 -3.68
CA ASN A 59 1.37 5.41 -2.23
C ASN A 59 0.12 5.82 -1.43
N PRO A 60 -0.49 7.01 -1.65
CA PRO A 60 -1.69 7.40 -0.93
C PRO A 60 -2.88 6.49 -1.23
N GLY A 61 -3.05 6.10 -2.51
CA GLY A 61 -4.10 5.18 -2.92
C GLY A 61 -4.01 3.84 -2.18
N VAL A 62 -2.83 3.24 -2.14
CA VAL A 62 -2.57 2.00 -1.39
C VAL A 62 -2.88 2.17 0.10
N TYR A 63 -2.41 3.25 0.72
CA TYR A 63 -2.57 3.48 2.16
C TYR A 63 -4.04 3.60 2.56
N GLY A 64 -4.82 4.40 1.83
CA GLY A 64 -6.25 4.58 2.08
C GLY A 64 -7.04 3.31 1.83
N ALA A 65 -6.80 2.66 0.69
CA ALA A 65 -7.49 1.44 0.28
C ALA A 65 -7.23 0.27 1.24
N THR A 66 -5.98 0.12 1.72
CA THR A 66 -5.65 -0.93 2.69
C THR A 66 -6.35 -0.70 4.03
N GLY A 67 -6.48 0.55 4.48
CA GLY A 67 -7.24 0.89 5.69
C GLY A 67 -8.72 0.50 5.59
N ILE A 68 -9.36 0.77 4.44
CA ILE A 68 -10.73 0.35 4.15
C ILE A 68 -10.83 -1.19 4.15
N TYR A 69 -9.92 -1.86 3.44
CA TYR A 69 -9.89 -3.31 3.34
C TYR A 69 -9.74 -3.99 4.71
N VAL A 70 -8.83 -3.49 5.57
CA VAL A 70 -8.67 -3.99 6.94
C VAL A 70 -9.96 -3.82 7.75
N SER A 71 -10.66 -2.71 7.59
CA SER A 71 -11.93 -2.47 8.28
C SER A 71 -13.04 -3.43 7.85
N GLU A 72 -13.05 -3.83 6.57
CA GLU A 72 -14.04 -4.76 6.00
C GLU A 72 -13.76 -6.23 6.34
N LEU A 73 -12.51 -6.59 6.67
CA LEU A 73 -12.14 -7.96 7.05
C LEU A 73 -12.52 -8.36 8.47
N HIS A 74 -12.94 -7.41 9.30
CA HIS A 74 -13.19 -7.65 10.72
C HIS A 74 -14.62 -7.33 11.10
N PRO A 75 -15.25 -8.15 11.99
CA PRO A 75 -16.59 -7.90 12.48
C PRO A 75 -16.67 -6.56 13.23
N THR A 76 -17.86 -5.99 13.32
CA THR A 76 -18.09 -4.63 13.80
C THR A 76 -17.46 -4.33 15.16
N HIS A 77 -17.49 -5.28 16.10
CA HIS A 77 -16.92 -5.12 17.44
C HIS A 77 -15.39 -5.14 17.49
N LEU A 78 -14.69 -5.70 16.48
CA LEU A 78 -13.22 -5.73 16.38
C LEU A 78 -12.65 -4.71 15.38
N ARG A 79 -13.50 -4.10 14.56
CA ARG A 79 -13.10 -3.22 13.46
C ARG A 79 -12.18 -2.08 13.91
N ALA A 80 -12.58 -1.36 14.96
CA ALA A 80 -11.80 -0.24 15.47
C ALA A 80 -10.41 -0.70 15.98
N THR A 81 -10.36 -1.83 16.66
CA THR A 81 -9.13 -2.42 17.17
C THR A 81 -8.21 -2.85 16.02
N ALA A 82 -8.73 -3.53 15.01
CA ALA A 82 -7.97 -3.98 13.85
C ALA A 82 -7.38 -2.80 13.05
N VAL A 83 -8.19 -1.78 12.80
CA VAL A 83 -7.75 -0.55 12.13
C VAL A 83 -6.72 0.21 12.98
N GLY A 84 -6.93 0.25 14.30
CA GLY A 84 -5.98 0.85 15.24
C GLY A 84 -4.61 0.15 15.22
N TRP A 85 -4.59 -1.18 15.21
CA TRP A 85 -3.35 -1.96 15.06
C TRP A 85 -2.68 -1.73 13.71
N PHE A 86 -3.43 -1.73 12.62
CA PHE A 86 -2.90 -1.46 11.28
C PHE A 86 -2.17 -0.11 11.22
N PHE A 87 -2.84 0.96 11.64
CA PHE A 87 -2.21 2.29 11.64
C PHE A 87 -1.12 2.43 12.71
N GLY A 88 -1.25 1.78 13.87
CA GLY A 88 -0.26 1.81 14.94
C GLY A 88 1.07 1.19 14.49
N ILE A 89 1.04 0.00 13.91
CA ILE A 89 2.24 -0.67 13.36
C ILE A 89 2.84 0.17 12.23
N GLY A 90 1.99 0.73 11.34
CA GLY A 90 2.45 1.62 10.27
C GLY A 90 3.18 2.86 10.80
N ARG A 91 2.73 3.44 11.92
CA ARG A 91 3.40 4.58 12.56
C ARG A 91 4.75 4.22 13.18
N ILE A 92 4.88 3.03 13.77
CA ILE A 92 6.18 2.55 14.25
C ILE A 92 7.16 2.43 13.08
N GLY A 93 6.73 1.85 11.96
CA GLY A 93 7.53 1.80 10.73
C GLY A 93 7.94 3.18 10.23
N SER A 94 7.01 4.12 10.19
CA SER A 94 7.28 5.51 9.76
C SER A 94 8.26 6.24 10.68
N PHE A 95 8.22 5.95 11.99
CA PHE A 95 9.16 6.51 12.95
C PHE A 95 10.58 5.94 12.79
N LEU A 96 10.69 4.65 12.51
CA LEU A 96 11.97 3.97 12.31
C LEU A 96 12.59 4.22 10.92
N ALA A 97 11.77 4.51 9.91
CA ALA A 97 12.21 4.66 8.54
C ALA A 97 13.35 5.67 8.34
N PRO A 98 13.32 6.91 8.90
CA PRO A 98 14.41 7.86 8.73
C PRO A 98 15.75 7.34 9.31
N THR A 99 15.70 6.62 10.43
CA THR A 99 16.90 6.02 11.05
C THR A 99 17.48 4.92 10.17
N VAL A 100 16.63 4.02 9.66
CA VAL A 100 17.07 2.94 8.76
C VAL A 100 17.66 3.50 7.47
N VAL A 101 16.98 4.47 6.86
CA VAL A 101 17.48 5.16 5.64
C VAL A 101 18.79 5.88 5.92
N GLY A 102 18.92 6.58 7.06
CA GLY A 102 20.15 7.25 7.45
C GLY A 102 21.33 6.29 7.63
N LEU A 103 21.10 5.14 8.25
CA LEU A 103 22.11 4.08 8.37
C LEU A 103 22.50 3.52 7.01
N MET A 104 21.55 3.23 6.12
CA MET A 104 21.84 2.75 4.76
C MET A 104 22.69 3.75 3.99
N LEU A 105 22.41 5.04 4.12
CA LEU A 105 23.21 6.10 3.49
C LEU A 105 24.63 6.15 4.09
N ALA A 106 24.77 6.06 5.41
CA ALA A 106 26.06 6.09 6.10
C ALA A 106 26.98 4.94 5.69
N TYR A 107 26.40 3.76 5.41
CA TYR A 107 27.16 2.58 4.94
C TYR A 107 27.31 2.52 3.39
N GLY A 108 26.98 3.58 2.68
CA GLY A 108 27.07 3.63 1.21
C GLY A 108 26.02 2.81 0.47
N ALA A 109 25.00 2.31 1.19
CA ALA A 109 23.93 1.47 0.66
C ALA A 109 22.69 2.27 0.19
N GLY A 110 22.82 3.58 0.00
CA GLY A 110 21.71 4.48 -0.36
C GLY A 110 20.96 4.08 -1.63
N THR A 111 21.66 3.53 -2.61
CA THR A 111 21.07 3.01 -3.86
C THR A 111 20.04 1.91 -3.59
N TYR A 112 20.20 1.13 -2.54
CA TYR A 112 19.30 0.01 -2.22
C TYR A 112 18.02 0.41 -1.49
N VAL A 113 17.92 1.64 -0.98
CA VAL A 113 16.73 2.11 -0.22
C VAL A 113 15.46 1.94 -1.05
N LEU A 114 15.45 2.46 -2.27
CA LEU A 114 14.27 2.39 -3.14
C LEU A 114 13.99 0.96 -3.63
N HIS A 115 15.03 0.15 -3.82
CA HIS A 115 14.88 -1.27 -4.15
C HIS A 115 14.22 -2.05 -3.01
N THR A 116 14.54 -1.70 -1.76
CA THR A 116 13.89 -2.30 -0.58
C THR A 116 12.39 -1.97 -0.54
N PHE A 117 12.00 -0.74 -0.84
CA PHE A 117 10.58 -0.38 -0.97
C PHE A 117 9.90 -1.12 -2.10
N ALA A 118 10.53 -1.22 -3.28
CA ALA A 118 9.97 -1.98 -4.40
C ALA A 118 9.75 -3.45 -4.04
N LEU A 119 10.73 -4.07 -3.36
CA LEU A 119 10.61 -5.45 -2.89
C LEU A 119 9.48 -5.62 -1.88
N ALA A 120 9.34 -4.70 -0.91
CA ALA A 120 8.25 -4.72 0.06
C ALA A 120 6.87 -4.63 -0.61
N TYR A 121 6.73 -3.78 -1.64
CA TYR A 121 5.51 -3.67 -2.44
C TYR A 121 5.21 -4.95 -3.22
N LEU A 122 6.22 -5.61 -3.80
CA LEU A 122 6.05 -6.91 -4.47
C LEU A 122 5.59 -7.99 -3.48
N ILE A 123 6.24 -8.08 -2.32
CA ILE A 123 5.85 -9.05 -1.28
C ILE A 123 4.40 -8.82 -0.85
N ALA A 124 4.01 -7.57 -0.61
CA ALA A 124 2.63 -7.22 -0.24
C ALA A 124 1.63 -7.59 -1.35
N SER A 125 1.98 -7.36 -2.62
CA SER A 125 1.17 -7.72 -3.77
C SER A 125 0.90 -9.23 -3.82
N PHE A 126 1.95 -10.06 -3.72
CA PHE A 126 1.80 -11.51 -3.73
C PHE A 126 1.12 -12.06 -2.46
N ALA A 127 1.37 -11.46 -1.30
CA ALA A 127 0.66 -11.81 -0.06
C ALA A 127 -0.86 -11.60 -0.20
N LEU A 128 -1.28 -10.52 -0.86
CA LEU A 128 -2.70 -10.27 -1.16
C LEU A 128 -3.30 -11.33 -2.10
N LEU A 129 -2.53 -11.85 -3.05
CA LEU A 129 -3.00 -12.97 -3.89
C LEU A 129 -3.09 -14.28 -3.12
N ALA A 130 -2.15 -14.53 -2.21
CA ALA A 130 -2.10 -15.80 -1.48
C ALA A 130 -3.14 -15.87 -0.35
N VAL A 131 -3.33 -14.79 0.40
CA VAL A 131 -4.13 -14.77 1.65
C VAL A 131 -5.33 -13.82 1.57
N GLY A 132 -5.36 -12.89 0.63
CA GLY A 132 -6.39 -11.87 0.52
C GLY A 132 -7.76 -12.46 0.17
N ILE A 133 -8.79 -12.00 0.87
CA ILE A 133 -10.20 -12.37 0.64
C ILE A 133 -10.87 -11.21 -0.08
N GLU A 134 -11.71 -11.50 -1.09
CA GLU A 134 -12.53 -10.46 -1.71
C GLU A 134 -13.71 -10.11 -0.81
N THR A 135 -13.83 -8.83 -0.47
CA THR A 135 -14.87 -8.33 0.44
C THR A 135 -16.03 -7.66 -0.28
N LYS A 136 -15.90 -7.41 -1.60
CA LYS A 136 -16.95 -6.75 -2.37
C LYS A 136 -18.27 -7.51 -2.36
N GLY A 137 -19.33 -6.86 -1.87
CA GLY A 137 -20.69 -7.40 -1.90
C GLY A 137 -20.95 -8.53 -0.92
N ARG A 138 -20.05 -8.82 0.03
CA ARG A 138 -20.25 -9.80 1.10
C ARG A 138 -20.67 -9.14 2.39
N VAL A 139 -21.64 -9.75 3.07
CA VAL A 139 -22.02 -9.32 4.42
C VAL A 139 -20.92 -9.77 5.39
N LEU A 140 -20.54 -8.89 6.32
CA LEU A 140 -19.44 -9.12 7.26
C LEU A 140 -19.60 -10.41 8.10
N GLU A 141 -20.84 -10.77 8.44
CA GLU A 141 -21.16 -11.99 9.15
C GLU A 141 -20.83 -13.26 8.34
N GLU A 142 -21.04 -13.26 7.02
CA GLU A 142 -20.71 -14.37 6.12
C GLU A 142 -19.20 -14.59 6.01
N ILE A 143 -18.42 -13.50 5.96
CA ILE A 143 -16.95 -13.56 5.92
C ILE A 143 -16.43 -14.18 7.22
N THR A 144 -17.03 -13.84 8.34
CA THR A 144 -16.64 -14.37 9.65
C THR A 144 -16.97 -15.86 9.79
N GLN A 145 -18.14 -16.29 9.34
CA GLN A 145 -18.54 -17.71 9.38
C GLN A 145 -17.69 -18.58 8.45
N ALA A 146 -17.36 -18.12 7.25
CA ALA A 146 -16.51 -18.85 6.30
C ALA A 146 -15.06 -19.03 6.77
N LYS A 147 -14.60 -18.23 7.73
CA LYS A 147 -13.24 -18.30 8.27
C LYS A 147 -13.11 -19.26 9.48
N PHE A 148 -14.22 -19.61 10.11
CA PHE A 148 -14.26 -20.48 11.31
C PHE A 148 -14.96 -21.83 11.06
N ALA A 149 -15.41 -22.11 9.84
CA ALA A 149 -15.86 -23.41 9.35
C ALA A 149 -14.72 -24.13 8.62
#